data_f75c557067515959f6c93a36f6d472a9
#
_entry.id   f75c557067515959f6c93a36f6d472a9
#
_cell.length_a   1.000
_cell.length_b   1.000
_cell.length_c   1.000
_cell.angle_alpha   90.00
_cell.angle_beta   90.00
_cell.angle_gamma   90.00
#
_symmetry.space_group_name_H-M   'P 1'
#
loop_
_entity.id
_entity.type
_entity.pdbx_description
1 polymer ?
#
loop_
_entity_poly.entity_id
_entity_poly.type
_entity_poly.pdbx_seq_one_letter_code
_entity_poly.pdbx_strand_id
1 'polypeptide(L)'
;MSGSRGTIFLEQARVLSQLAYDAEQFVLRLAAPKCAAHAAPGSFVHITCDPSIPMRRPLSIMRAAAEAGWIELLYKVVGPGLHALAARKAGDEVSVLGPIGRPFVPHTERPRTLLLGGGVGIPPMVFLAERLSAQNQEAAAAARRAPWKPLVLMGSEVPFPFRARPSAIILPGVPPSALACMPLLEEWGVPSRLASGSDFPGCFAGFVTELADAWLGSLGPAELAEVEIFSCGPTPMLAASAALARRYGVPCQVSLEEFMACAVGGCAGCTVQVRTPEGPAMKRVCVDGPVFDAYSVF
;
A
#
# COMPACT_ATOMS: atom_id res chain seq x y z
N MET A 1 13.23 -15.89 21.56
CA MET A 1 13.02 -16.63 20.27
C MET A 1 11.58 -16.42 19.88
N SER A 2 11.31 -15.63 18.86
CA SER A 2 9.94 -15.43 18.35
C SER A 2 9.47 -16.75 17.76
N GLY A 3 8.34 -17.26 18.25
CA GLY A 3 7.75 -18.49 17.77
C GLY A 3 7.57 -18.52 16.25
N SER A 4 7.53 -19.70 15.68
CA SER A 4 7.19 -19.98 14.29
C SER A 4 5.98 -19.14 13.90
N ARG A 5 6.09 -18.35 12.83
CA ARG A 5 5.03 -17.40 12.44
C ARG A 5 3.75 -18.08 12.01
N GLY A 6 3.77 -19.35 11.60
CA GLY A 6 2.58 -20.13 11.23
C GLY A 6 1.58 -19.47 10.26
N THR A 7 1.99 -18.33 9.67
CA THR A 7 1.12 -17.44 8.87
C THR A 7 1.59 -17.27 7.43
N ILE A 8 2.68 -17.92 7.04
CA ILE A 8 3.18 -17.92 5.65
C ILE A 8 2.82 -19.26 5.03
N PHE A 9 2.04 -19.23 3.97
CA PHE A 9 1.53 -20.42 3.27
C PHE A 9 2.09 -20.47 1.85
N LEU A 10 2.36 -21.68 1.37
CA LEU A 10 2.61 -21.96 -0.04
C LEU A 10 1.32 -22.48 -0.65
N GLU A 11 0.77 -21.77 -1.65
CA GLU A 11 -0.46 -22.15 -2.33
C GLU A 11 -0.25 -22.17 -3.86
N GLN A 12 -0.89 -23.13 -4.53
CA GLN A 12 -1.10 -23.07 -5.98
C GLN A 12 -2.40 -22.26 -6.17
N ALA A 13 -2.21 -21.02 -6.55
CA ALA A 13 -3.29 -20.05 -6.65
C ALA A 13 -3.80 -19.95 -8.08
N ARG A 14 -5.10 -20.20 -8.28
CA ARG A 14 -5.73 -20.04 -9.59
C ARG A 14 -5.95 -18.56 -9.88
N VAL A 15 -5.60 -18.12 -11.07
CA VAL A 15 -5.93 -16.80 -11.59
C VAL A 15 -7.44 -16.69 -11.76
N LEU A 16 -8.08 -15.80 -11.06
CA LEU A 16 -9.52 -15.51 -11.16
C LEU A 16 -9.78 -14.46 -12.24
N SER A 17 -8.97 -13.43 -12.27
CA SER A 17 -8.99 -12.37 -13.30
C SER A 17 -7.65 -11.67 -13.39
N GLN A 18 -7.37 -11.10 -14.55
CA GLN A 18 -6.25 -10.21 -14.80
C GLN A 18 -6.71 -9.08 -15.71
N LEU A 19 -6.63 -7.85 -15.23
CA LEU A 19 -7.02 -6.65 -15.95
C LEU A 19 -5.76 -5.86 -16.31
N ALA A 20 -5.61 -5.55 -17.59
CA ALA A 20 -4.53 -4.73 -18.11
C ALA A 20 -4.95 -3.25 -18.12
N TYR A 21 -4.01 -2.38 -17.76
CA TYR A 21 -4.11 -0.93 -17.82
C TYR A 21 -2.92 -0.35 -18.58
N ASP A 22 -3.00 0.93 -18.90
CA ASP A 22 -1.94 1.67 -19.59
C ASP A 22 -0.60 1.57 -18.82
N ALA A 23 0.50 1.78 -19.54
CA ALA A 23 1.87 1.70 -19.03
C ALA A 23 2.22 0.33 -18.42
N GLU A 24 1.71 -0.76 -19.03
CA GLU A 24 1.97 -2.13 -18.64
C GLU A 24 1.67 -2.44 -17.16
N GLN A 25 0.60 -1.85 -16.65
CA GLN A 25 0.09 -2.11 -15.31
C GLN A 25 -1.02 -3.17 -15.34
N PHE A 26 -1.05 -4.02 -14.31
CA PHE A 26 -2.03 -5.11 -14.22
C PHE A 26 -2.60 -5.21 -12.82
N VAL A 27 -3.90 -5.46 -12.74
CA VAL A 27 -4.57 -5.89 -11.50
C VAL A 27 -4.88 -7.37 -11.63
N LEU A 28 -4.25 -8.18 -10.79
CA LEU A 28 -4.35 -9.65 -10.77
C LEU A 28 -5.10 -10.11 -9.53
N ARG A 29 -6.17 -10.88 -9.71
CA ARG A 29 -6.89 -11.53 -8.62
C ARG A 29 -6.64 -13.03 -8.63
N LEU A 30 -6.27 -13.57 -7.45
CA LEU A 30 -5.87 -14.95 -7.24
C LEU A 30 -6.73 -15.63 -6.18
N ALA A 31 -7.15 -16.87 -6.43
CA ALA A 31 -7.71 -17.73 -5.39
C ALA A 31 -6.57 -18.25 -4.50
N ALA A 32 -6.43 -17.65 -3.33
CA ALA A 32 -5.40 -17.97 -2.34
C ALA A 32 -6.00 -17.88 -0.91
N PRO A 33 -6.87 -18.84 -0.53
CA PRO A 33 -7.70 -18.73 0.68
C PRO A 33 -6.90 -18.63 1.98
N LYS A 34 -5.80 -19.35 2.12
CA LYS A 34 -4.96 -19.27 3.33
C LYS A 34 -4.26 -17.91 3.42
N CYS A 35 -3.73 -17.44 2.30
CA CYS A 35 -3.13 -16.10 2.22
C CYS A 35 -4.18 -15.02 2.51
N ALA A 36 -5.37 -15.11 1.90
CA ALA A 36 -6.45 -14.14 2.09
C ALA A 36 -6.90 -14.04 3.56
N ALA A 37 -7.03 -15.19 4.25
CA ALA A 37 -7.46 -15.25 5.64
C ALA A 37 -6.48 -14.58 6.62
N HIS A 38 -5.20 -14.46 6.26
CA HIS A 38 -4.15 -13.92 7.13
C HIS A 38 -3.52 -12.63 6.62
N ALA A 39 -3.93 -12.15 5.44
CA ALA A 39 -3.42 -10.91 4.86
C ALA A 39 -3.82 -9.69 5.69
N ALA A 40 -2.88 -8.78 5.86
CA ALA A 40 -3.08 -7.49 6.52
C ALA A 40 -2.46 -6.36 5.70
N PRO A 41 -2.94 -5.10 5.83
CA PRO A 41 -2.41 -3.96 5.10
C PRO A 41 -0.90 -3.79 5.28
N GLY A 42 -0.15 -3.75 4.17
CA GLY A 42 1.32 -3.73 4.19
C GLY A 42 1.96 -5.10 3.99
N SER A 43 1.22 -6.22 4.09
CA SER A 43 1.74 -7.52 3.72
C SER A 43 1.84 -7.69 2.20
N PHE A 44 2.71 -8.60 1.77
CA PHE A 44 2.96 -8.90 0.37
C PHE A 44 3.00 -10.42 0.13
N VAL A 45 2.99 -10.83 -1.12
CA VAL A 45 3.23 -12.21 -1.54
C VAL A 45 4.50 -12.31 -2.36
N HIS A 46 5.12 -13.49 -2.37
CA HIS A 46 6.26 -13.83 -3.20
C HIS A 46 5.82 -14.86 -4.23
N ILE A 47 5.66 -14.43 -5.50
CA ILE A 47 5.00 -15.20 -6.55
C ILE A 47 6.00 -15.80 -7.54
N THR A 48 5.82 -17.07 -7.92
CA THR A 48 6.49 -17.67 -9.08
C THR A 48 5.71 -17.28 -10.34
N CYS A 49 6.30 -16.43 -11.15
CA CYS A 49 5.64 -15.90 -12.35
C CYS A 49 5.52 -16.94 -13.48
N ASP A 50 6.57 -17.79 -13.60
CA ASP A 50 6.64 -18.88 -14.56
C ASP A 50 7.56 -19.97 -14.02
N PRO A 51 7.28 -21.28 -14.25
CA PRO A 51 8.15 -22.38 -13.82
C PRO A 51 9.58 -22.33 -14.38
N SER A 52 9.76 -21.74 -15.55
CA SER A 52 11.10 -21.57 -16.17
C SER A 52 11.90 -20.42 -15.59
N ILE A 53 11.26 -19.56 -14.75
CA ILE A 53 11.91 -18.41 -14.12
C ILE A 53 12.02 -18.68 -12.60
N PRO A 54 13.21 -19.10 -12.12
CA PRO A 54 13.36 -19.65 -10.77
C PRO A 54 13.12 -18.63 -9.65
N MET A 55 13.39 -17.34 -9.92
CA MET A 55 13.25 -16.31 -8.89
C MET A 55 11.80 -15.82 -8.80
N ARG A 56 11.24 -15.89 -7.60
CA ARG A 56 9.94 -15.28 -7.26
C ARG A 56 10.01 -13.75 -7.29
N ARG A 57 8.85 -13.11 -7.37
CA ARG A 57 8.71 -11.64 -7.32
C ARG A 57 7.86 -11.24 -6.11
N PRO A 58 8.33 -10.30 -5.26
CA PRO A 58 7.51 -9.73 -4.21
C PRO A 58 6.47 -8.78 -4.83
N LEU A 59 5.21 -8.96 -4.46
CA LEU A 59 4.10 -8.10 -4.90
C LEU A 59 3.23 -7.77 -3.69
N SER A 60 2.99 -6.49 -3.47
CA SER A 60 2.14 -6.00 -2.38
C SER A 60 0.68 -6.43 -2.58
N ILE A 61 0.03 -6.83 -1.49
CA ILE A 61 -1.40 -7.14 -1.51
C ILE A 61 -2.18 -5.81 -1.51
N MET A 62 -3.05 -5.64 -2.50
CA MET A 62 -3.93 -4.49 -2.64
C MET A 62 -5.26 -4.69 -1.92
N ARG A 63 -5.79 -5.91 -1.95
CA ARG A 63 -7.04 -6.30 -1.30
C ARG A 63 -7.00 -7.78 -0.94
N ALA A 64 -7.75 -8.16 0.09
CA ALA A 64 -7.96 -9.55 0.47
C ALA A 64 -9.38 -9.76 0.99
N ALA A 65 -10.06 -10.78 0.47
CA ALA A 65 -11.37 -11.19 0.94
C ALA A 65 -11.26 -12.58 1.58
N ALA A 66 -11.17 -12.63 2.91
CA ALA A 66 -10.96 -13.86 3.67
C ALA A 66 -12.06 -14.90 3.43
N GLU A 67 -13.33 -14.49 3.46
CA GLU A 67 -14.49 -15.38 3.26
C GLU A 67 -14.58 -15.88 1.82
N ALA A 68 -14.28 -15.03 0.84
CA ALA A 68 -14.30 -15.39 -0.58
C ALA A 68 -13.00 -16.07 -1.05
N GLY A 69 -11.96 -16.09 -0.20
CA GLY A 69 -10.71 -16.82 -0.42
C GLY A 69 -9.82 -16.26 -1.53
N TRP A 70 -9.84 -14.93 -1.78
CA TRP A 70 -9.01 -14.34 -2.82
C TRP A 70 -8.19 -13.16 -2.32
N ILE A 71 -7.07 -12.93 -3.03
CA ILE A 71 -6.24 -11.73 -2.91
C ILE A 71 -6.18 -11.00 -4.25
N GLU A 72 -5.93 -9.68 -4.20
CA GLU A 72 -5.75 -8.83 -5.36
C GLU A 72 -4.41 -8.11 -5.28
N LEU A 73 -3.68 -8.10 -6.40
CA LEU A 73 -2.35 -7.53 -6.53
C LEU A 73 -2.36 -6.51 -7.66
N LEU A 74 -1.71 -5.37 -7.49
CA LEU A 74 -1.37 -4.47 -8.58
C LEU A 74 0.13 -4.57 -8.84
N TYR A 75 0.52 -4.70 -10.09
CA TYR A 75 1.92 -4.66 -10.49
C TYR A 75 2.11 -3.96 -11.84
N LYS A 76 3.32 -3.48 -12.06
CA LYS A 76 3.80 -2.95 -13.35
C LYS A 76 4.85 -3.89 -13.90
N VAL A 77 4.80 -4.18 -15.19
CA VAL A 77 5.77 -5.08 -15.83
C VAL A 77 7.15 -4.45 -15.83
N VAL A 78 8.06 -5.09 -15.11
CA VAL A 78 9.49 -4.80 -15.14
C VAL A 78 10.24 -6.11 -15.25
N GLY A 79 10.92 -6.31 -16.36
CA GLY A 79 11.70 -7.50 -16.62
C GLY A 79 10.90 -8.79 -16.93
N PRO A 80 11.58 -9.91 -17.23
CA PRO A 80 10.99 -11.11 -17.84
C PRO A 80 9.99 -11.82 -16.91
N GLY A 81 10.20 -11.79 -15.60
CA GLY A 81 9.30 -12.46 -14.65
C GLY A 81 7.89 -11.88 -14.68
N LEU A 82 7.74 -10.56 -14.53
CA LEU A 82 6.42 -9.93 -14.55
C LEU A 82 5.82 -9.90 -15.96
N HIS A 83 6.65 -9.92 -17.00
CA HIS A 83 6.16 -10.12 -18.37
C HIS A 83 5.50 -11.50 -18.56
N ALA A 84 6.12 -12.56 -18.02
CA ALA A 84 5.51 -13.90 -18.03
C ALA A 84 4.23 -13.96 -17.17
N LEU A 85 4.17 -13.24 -16.04
CA LEU A 85 2.97 -13.13 -15.22
C LEU A 85 1.84 -12.41 -15.97
N ALA A 86 2.17 -11.36 -16.73
CA ALA A 86 1.21 -10.60 -17.54
C ALA A 86 0.54 -11.43 -18.64
N ALA A 87 1.20 -12.50 -19.09
CA ALA A 87 0.63 -13.44 -20.08
C ALA A 87 -0.37 -14.45 -19.49
N ARG A 88 -0.49 -14.55 -18.15
CA ARG A 88 -1.41 -15.47 -17.48
C ARG A 88 -2.87 -15.06 -17.71
N LYS A 89 -3.75 -16.06 -17.78
CA LYS A 89 -5.18 -15.89 -18.03
C LYS A 89 -5.99 -16.49 -16.89
N ALA A 90 -7.25 -16.10 -16.79
CA ALA A 90 -8.20 -16.74 -15.88
C ALA A 90 -8.20 -18.26 -16.09
N GLY A 91 -8.07 -19.00 -14.99
CA GLY A 91 -7.93 -20.45 -14.98
C GLY A 91 -6.50 -20.97 -14.85
N ASP A 92 -5.48 -20.17 -15.20
CA ASP A 92 -4.08 -20.56 -15.00
C ASP A 92 -3.74 -20.65 -13.50
N GLU A 93 -2.67 -21.38 -13.17
CA GLU A 93 -2.18 -21.50 -11.81
C GLU A 93 -0.80 -20.84 -11.67
N VAL A 94 -0.59 -20.20 -10.53
CA VAL A 94 0.69 -19.62 -10.11
C VAL A 94 0.99 -20.00 -8.67
N SER A 95 2.27 -20.21 -8.36
CA SER A 95 2.66 -20.52 -6.98
C SER A 95 2.86 -19.24 -6.17
N VAL A 96 2.11 -19.11 -5.08
CA VAL A 96 2.10 -17.97 -4.15
C VAL A 96 2.65 -18.38 -2.81
N LEU A 97 3.62 -17.65 -2.29
CA LEU A 97 4.10 -17.76 -0.92
C LEU A 97 3.70 -16.48 -0.17
N GLY A 98 2.88 -16.62 0.87
CA GLY A 98 2.39 -15.46 1.62
C GLY A 98 1.29 -15.78 2.65
N PRO A 99 0.74 -14.75 3.32
CA PRO A 99 1.21 -13.37 3.32
C PRO A 99 2.53 -13.23 4.09
N ILE A 100 3.35 -12.25 3.70
CA ILE A 100 4.69 -12.03 4.25
C ILE A 100 4.77 -10.60 4.77
N GLY A 101 5.52 -10.41 5.85
CA GLY A 101 5.88 -9.10 6.37
C GLY A 101 5.03 -8.65 7.57
N ARG A 102 5.46 -7.53 8.15
CA ARG A 102 4.75 -6.83 9.24
C ARG A 102 3.80 -5.80 8.65
N PRO A 103 2.53 -5.76 9.09
CA PRO A 103 1.56 -4.81 8.58
C PRO A 103 1.75 -3.41 9.14
N PHE A 104 1.04 -2.44 8.55
CA PHE A 104 0.78 -1.14 9.16
C PHE A 104 -0.05 -1.31 10.43
N VAL A 105 0.25 -0.49 11.43
CA VAL A 105 -0.44 -0.49 12.73
C VAL A 105 -0.93 0.93 13.02
N PRO A 106 -2.16 1.28 12.61
CA PRO A 106 -2.75 2.58 12.93
C PRO A 106 -3.01 2.75 14.44
N HIS A 107 -2.73 3.95 14.98
CA HIS A 107 -2.96 4.28 16.37
C HIS A 107 -4.31 4.98 16.54
N THR A 108 -5.15 4.45 17.41
CA THR A 108 -6.54 4.94 17.59
C THR A 108 -6.64 6.36 18.13
N GLU A 109 -5.61 6.83 18.82
CA GLU A 109 -5.46 8.22 19.26
C GLU A 109 -5.17 9.20 18.11
N ARG A 110 -4.84 8.66 16.92
CA ARG A 110 -4.57 9.43 15.70
C ARG A 110 -5.49 9.00 14.56
N PRO A 111 -6.80 9.30 14.69
CA PRO A 111 -7.81 8.82 13.75
C PRO A 111 -7.72 9.41 12.33
N ARG A 112 -7.02 10.54 12.15
CA ARG A 112 -6.79 11.16 10.84
C ARG A 112 -5.63 10.47 10.15
N THR A 113 -5.90 9.36 9.48
CA THR A 113 -4.88 8.58 8.77
C THR A 113 -4.66 9.14 7.37
N LEU A 114 -3.48 9.72 7.13
CA LEU A 114 -3.03 10.20 5.82
C LEU A 114 -2.24 9.09 5.11
N LEU A 115 -2.81 8.53 4.04
CA LEU A 115 -2.28 7.41 3.30
C LEU A 115 -1.66 7.90 1.99
N LEU A 116 -0.35 7.79 1.83
CA LEU A 116 0.41 8.27 0.66
C LEU A 116 0.89 7.08 -0.18
N GLY A 117 0.34 6.91 -1.38
CA GLY A 117 0.69 5.84 -2.31
C GLY A 117 1.36 6.36 -3.57
N GLY A 118 2.52 5.80 -3.97
CA GLY A 118 3.22 6.17 -5.21
C GLY A 118 3.42 5.00 -6.16
N GLY A 119 2.88 5.09 -7.39
CA GLY A 119 3.02 4.03 -8.39
C GLY A 119 2.57 2.67 -7.87
N VAL A 120 3.46 1.67 -7.90
CA VAL A 120 3.18 0.32 -7.36
C VAL A 120 3.12 0.27 -5.82
N GLY A 121 3.34 1.37 -5.12
CA GLY A 121 3.08 1.54 -3.69
C GLY A 121 1.63 1.94 -3.34
N ILE A 122 0.77 2.16 -4.34
CA ILE A 122 -0.68 2.38 -4.15
C ILE A 122 -1.39 1.19 -3.46
N PRO A 123 -1.10 -0.09 -3.79
CA PRO A 123 -1.77 -1.25 -3.21
C PRO A 123 -1.88 -1.28 -1.69
N PRO A 124 -0.81 -1.13 -0.90
CA PRO A 124 -0.93 -1.16 0.56
C PRO A 124 -1.81 -0.06 1.12
N MET A 125 -1.88 1.11 0.45
CA MET A 125 -2.72 2.22 0.87
C MET A 125 -4.20 1.94 0.60
N VAL A 126 -4.53 1.31 -0.53
CA VAL A 126 -5.89 0.84 -0.83
C VAL A 126 -6.34 -0.20 0.19
N PHE A 127 -5.48 -1.17 0.51
CA PHE A 127 -5.80 -2.21 1.49
C PHE A 127 -6.01 -1.63 2.91
N LEU A 128 -5.15 -0.68 3.31
CA LEU A 128 -5.32 0.01 4.59
C LEU A 128 -6.62 0.81 4.63
N ALA A 129 -6.93 1.56 3.58
CA ALA A 129 -8.18 2.32 3.47
C ALA A 129 -9.42 1.41 3.53
N GLU A 130 -9.40 0.25 2.83
CA GLU A 130 -10.47 -0.76 2.87
C GLU A 130 -10.70 -1.26 4.30
N ARG A 131 -9.62 -1.59 5.01
CA ARG A 131 -9.69 -2.08 6.40
C ARG A 131 -10.25 -1.04 7.37
N LEU A 132 -9.80 0.22 7.25
CA LEU A 132 -10.27 1.32 8.09
C LEU A 132 -11.74 1.67 7.80
N SER A 133 -12.14 1.64 6.53
CA SER A 133 -13.54 1.83 6.12
C SER A 133 -14.45 0.72 6.66
N ALA A 134 -14.02 -0.55 6.59
CA ALA A 134 -14.77 -1.67 7.16
C ALA A 134 -14.99 -1.50 8.68
N GLN A 135 -13.95 -1.11 9.43
CA GLN A 135 -14.07 -0.83 10.86
C GLN A 135 -15.03 0.34 11.16
N ASN A 136 -15.07 1.36 10.31
CA ASN A 136 -16.04 2.44 10.42
C ASN A 136 -17.47 1.95 10.19
N GLN A 137 -17.68 1.07 9.21
CA GLN A 137 -19.00 0.47 8.94
C GLN A 137 -19.46 -0.42 10.09
N GLU A 138 -18.57 -1.25 10.65
CA GLU A 138 -18.84 -2.07 11.83
C GLU A 138 -19.21 -1.20 13.05
N ALA A 139 -18.50 -0.09 13.26
CA ALA A 139 -18.82 0.86 14.33
C ALA A 139 -20.19 1.50 14.12
N ALA A 140 -20.51 1.90 12.89
CA ALA A 140 -21.81 2.48 12.53
C ALA A 140 -22.95 1.46 12.73
N ALA A 141 -22.76 0.20 12.31
CA ALA A 141 -23.74 -0.86 12.54
C ALA A 141 -23.99 -1.13 14.03
N ALA A 142 -22.98 -0.90 14.89
CA ALA A 142 -23.10 -0.98 16.35
C ALA A 142 -23.51 0.34 17.01
N ALA A 143 -24.00 1.33 16.26
CA ALA A 143 -24.34 2.69 16.71
C ALA A 143 -23.19 3.39 17.48
N ARG A 144 -21.95 3.10 17.16
CA ARG A 144 -20.74 3.73 17.70
C ARG A 144 -20.18 4.76 16.72
N ARG A 145 -19.46 5.74 17.25
CA ARG A 145 -18.74 6.72 16.42
C ARG A 145 -17.68 5.99 15.55
N ALA A 146 -17.59 6.37 14.28
CA ALA A 146 -16.53 5.91 13.38
C ALA A 146 -15.14 6.23 13.97
N PRO A 147 -14.26 5.21 14.16
CA PRO A 147 -12.97 5.41 14.80
C PRO A 147 -11.95 6.09 13.87
N TRP A 148 -12.14 6.07 12.53
CA TRP A 148 -11.14 6.51 11.58
C TRP A 148 -11.64 7.60 10.63
N LYS A 149 -10.71 8.47 10.21
CA LYS A 149 -10.91 9.54 9.21
C LYS A 149 -9.82 9.41 8.13
N PRO A 150 -9.85 8.37 7.30
CA PRO A 150 -8.81 8.13 6.30
C PRO A 150 -8.89 9.16 5.16
N LEU A 151 -7.72 9.61 4.69
CA LEU A 151 -7.50 10.34 3.45
C LEU A 151 -6.42 9.64 2.64
N VAL A 152 -6.72 9.34 1.37
CA VAL A 152 -5.76 8.68 0.48
C VAL A 152 -5.31 9.65 -0.60
N LEU A 153 -4.00 9.89 -0.67
CA LEU A 153 -3.38 10.65 -1.74
C LEU A 153 -2.49 9.72 -2.57
N MET A 154 -2.66 9.74 -3.88
CA MET A 154 -1.93 8.85 -4.79
C MET A 154 -1.15 9.64 -5.80
N GLY A 155 0.12 9.29 -6.00
CA GLY A 155 1.01 9.86 -7.01
C GLY A 155 1.36 8.87 -8.11
N SER A 156 1.41 9.31 -9.36
CA SER A 156 1.88 8.49 -10.47
C SER A 156 2.46 9.38 -11.59
N GLU A 157 3.55 8.93 -12.19
CA GLU A 157 4.14 9.54 -13.40
C GLU A 157 3.52 8.98 -14.69
N VAL A 158 2.78 7.89 -14.58
CA VAL A 158 2.08 7.22 -15.68
C VAL A 158 0.58 7.20 -15.39
N PRO A 159 -0.29 6.89 -16.38
CA PRO A 159 -1.72 6.76 -16.14
C PRO A 159 -2.02 5.84 -14.94
N PHE A 160 -3.00 6.21 -14.13
CA PHE A 160 -3.39 5.38 -12.98
C PHE A 160 -4.02 4.06 -13.42
N PRO A 161 -3.84 2.94 -12.68
CA PRO A 161 -4.40 1.64 -13.00
C PRO A 161 -5.92 1.56 -12.68
N PHE A 162 -6.62 2.65 -12.96
CA PHE A 162 -8.07 2.80 -12.85
C PHE A 162 -8.53 4.05 -13.64
N ARG A 163 -9.81 4.12 -13.97
CA ARG A 163 -10.38 5.32 -14.58
C ARG A 163 -10.71 6.33 -13.49
N ALA A 164 -9.89 7.36 -13.36
CA ALA A 164 -10.15 8.46 -12.45
C ALA A 164 -11.46 9.19 -12.81
N ARG A 165 -12.15 9.72 -11.81
CA ARG A 165 -13.33 10.58 -11.96
C ARG A 165 -13.27 11.76 -10.98
N PRO A 166 -14.01 12.84 -11.22
CA PRO A 166 -14.18 13.89 -10.21
C PRO A 166 -14.81 13.32 -8.94
N SER A 167 -14.27 13.70 -7.78
CA SER A 167 -14.81 13.29 -6.47
C SER A 167 -16.06 14.09 -6.11
N ALA A 168 -17.06 13.44 -5.57
CA ALA A 168 -18.21 14.09 -4.93
C ALA A 168 -17.93 14.41 -3.44
N ILE A 169 -16.88 13.84 -2.85
CA ILE A 169 -16.49 14.10 -1.47
C ILE A 169 -15.71 15.41 -1.40
N ILE A 170 -16.25 16.40 -0.69
CA ILE A 170 -15.56 17.66 -0.45
C ILE A 170 -14.40 17.44 0.50
N LEU A 171 -13.22 17.88 0.09
CA LEU A 171 -12.00 17.78 0.89
C LEU A 171 -11.38 19.19 1.08
N PRO A 172 -11.60 19.83 2.22
CA PRO A 172 -10.96 21.11 2.55
C PRO A 172 -9.44 20.95 2.65
N GLY A 173 -8.71 22.02 2.37
CA GLY A 173 -7.25 22.08 2.54
C GLY A 173 -6.45 21.56 1.35
N VAL A 174 -7.09 21.05 0.29
CA VAL A 174 -6.41 20.73 -0.97
C VAL A 174 -6.74 21.78 -2.05
N PRO A 175 -5.85 21.99 -3.04
CA PRO A 175 -6.13 22.89 -4.15
C PRO A 175 -7.45 22.52 -4.86
N PRO A 176 -8.29 23.50 -5.24
CA PRO A 176 -9.59 23.25 -5.90
C PRO A 176 -9.46 22.51 -7.24
N SER A 177 -8.30 22.59 -7.89
CA SER A 177 -8.01 21.87 -9.15
C SER A 177 -7.78 20.36 -8.94
N ALA A 178 -7.46 19.92 -7.72
CA ALA A 178 -7.26 18.52 -7.38
C ALA A 178 -8.61 17.82 -7.13
N LEU A 179 -9.31 17.48 -8.21
CA LEU A 179 -10.66 16.89 -8.16
C LEU A 179 -10.67 15.38 -8.40
N ALA A 180 -9.68 14.85 -9.11
CA ALA A 180 -9.65 13.45 -9.51
C ALA A 180 -9.49 12.52 -8.29
N CYS A 181 -10.29 11.44 -8.27
CA CYS A 181 -10.28 10.43 -7.21
C CYS A 181 -10.25 9.01 -7.81
N MET A 182 -9.94 8.03 -6.94
CA MET A 182 -10.11 6.62 -7.24
C MET A 182 -11.56 6.22 -6.97
N PRO A 183 -12.32 5.73 -7.97
CA PRO A 183 -13.74 5.37 -7.81
C PRO A 183 -14.02 4.39 -6.68
N LEU A 184 -13.16 3.39 -6.51
CA LEU A 184 -13.30 2.37 -5.46
C LEU A 184 -13.28 2.96 -4.05
N LEU A 185 -12.41 3.93 -3.79
CA LEU A 185 -12.35 4.62 -2.49
C LEU A 185 -13.57 5.53 -2.27
N GLU A 186 -14.02 6.19 -3.33
CA GLU A 186 -15.23 7.00 -3.31
C GLU A 186 -16.47 6.15 -2.94
N GLU A 187 -16.57 4.93 -3.47
CA GLU A 187 -17.65 3.97 -3.14
C GLU A 187 -17.62 3.54 -1.66
N TRP A 188 -16.44 3.52 -1.04
CA TRP A 188 -16.28 3.24 0.38
C TRP A 188 -16.47 4.48 1.28
N GLY A 189 -16.76 5.65 0.69
CA GLY A 189 -16.85 6.91 1.42
C GLY A 189 -15.49 7.43 1.92
N VAL A 190 -14.40 6.97 1.33
CA VAL A 190 -13.03 7.38 1.66
C VAL A 190 -12.58 8.47 0.69
N PRO A 191 -12.33 9.70 1.16
CA PRO A 191 -11.81 10.76 0.30
C PRO A 191 -10.45 10.39 -0.26
N SER A 192 -10.26 10.61 -1.57
CA SER A 192 -8.97 10.46 -2.21
C SER A 192 -8.70 11.57 -3.22
N ARG A 193 -7.42 11.86 -3.47
CA ARG A 193 -6.98 12.80 -4.52
C ARG A 193 -5.74 12.26 -5.19
N LEU A 194 -5.58 12.67 -6.46
CA LEU A 194 -4.51 12.20 -7.32
C LEU A 194 -3.53 13.33 -7.61
N ALA A 195 -2.25 13.00 -7.67
CA ALA A 195 -1.16 13.91 -8.01
C ALA A 195 -0.30 13.33 -9.13
N SER A 196 0.15 14.16 -10.06
CA SER A 196 1.05 13.74 -11.13
C SER A 196 1.88 14.92 -11.62
N GLY A 197 3.11 14.64 -12.03
CA GLY A 197 3.91 15.58 -12.84
C GLY A 197 3.47 15.64 -14.30
N SER A 198 2.62 14.70 -14.75
CA SER A 198 1.99 14.71 -16.08
C SER A 198 0.65 15.43 -16.04
N ASP A 199 0.24 15.99 -17.17
CA ASP A 199 -1.03 16.73 -17.28
C ASP A 199 -2.24 15.77 -17.38
N PHE A 200 -2.58 15.14 -16.25
CA PHE A 200 -3.79 14.32 -16.15
C PHE A 200 -4.95 15.15 -15.60
N PRO A 201 -6.13 15.13 -16.26
CA PRO A 201 -7.26 15.97 -15.90
C PRO A 201 -7.71 15.79 -14.45
N GLY A 202 -7.81 16.88 -13.71
CA GLY A 202 -8.25 16.91 -12.31
C GLY A 202 -7.24 16.37 -11.30
N CYS A 203 -6.03 16.00 -11.71
CA CYS A 203 -4.93 15.69 -10.80
C CYS A 203 -4.27 16.98 -10.30
N PHE A 204 -3.68 16.93 -9.11
CA PHE A 204 -2.75 17.95 -8.64
C PHE A 204 -1.48 17.91 -9.50
N ALA A 205 -1.05 19.06 -10.04
CA ALA A 205 0.19 19.16 -10.82
C ALA A 205 1.39 19.23 -9.85
N GLY A 206 2.06 18.10 -9.60
CA GLY A 206 3.18 18.01 -8.69
C GLY A 206 3.27 16.65 -7.99
N PHE A 207 4.10 16.57 -6.96
CA PHE A 207 4.29 15.36 -6.19
C PHE A 207 3.17 15.16 -5.15
N VAL A 208 2.88 13.89 -4.85
CA VAL A 208 1.89 13.52 -3.82
C VAL A 208 2.22 14.09 -2.44
N THR A 209 3.50 14.27 -2.13
CA THR A 209 3.97 14.89 -0.88
C THR A 209 3.73 16.40 -0.83
N GLU A 210 3.70 17.09 -1.97
CA GLU A 210 3.32 18.51 -2.04
C GLU A 210 1.81 18.69 -1.83
N LEU A 211 1.01 17.78 -2.39
CA LEU A 211 -0.43 17.74 -2.14
C LEU A 211 -0.73 17.43 -0.66
N ALA A 212 0.02 16.51 -0.07
CA ALA A 212 -0.05 16.21 1.36
C ALA A 212 0.34 17.40 2.24
N ASP A 213 1.37 18.15 1.84
CA ASP A 213 1.81 19.38 2.49
C ASP A 213 0.72 20.45 2.50
N ALA A 214 0.07 20.68 1.36
CA ALA A 214 -1.04 21.62 1.27
C ALA A 214 -2.17 21.26 2.26
N TRP A 215 -2.53 19.97 2.32
CA TRP A 215 -3.57 19.50 3.26
C TRP A 215 -3.13 19.63 4.72
N LEU A 216 -1.94 19.17 5.07
CA LEU A 216 -1.41 19.27 6.45
C LEU A 216 -1.29 20.72 6.92
N GLY A 217 -0.84 21.63 6.03
CA GLY A 217 -0.73 23.06 6.31
C GLY A 217 -2.06 23.76 6.53
N SER A 218 -3.17 23.15 6.13
CA SER A 218 -4.53 23.69 6.36
C SER A 218 -5.11 23.32 7.72
N LEU A 219 -4.49 22.35 8.42
CA LEU A 219 -4.98 21.83 9.70
C LEU A 219 -4.53 22.71 10.88
N GLY A 220 -5.41 22.86 11.86
CA GLY A 220 -5.04 23.46 13.13
C GLY A 220 -4.25 22.51 14.04
N PRO A 221 -3.60 23.03 15.11
CA PRO A 221 -2.78 22.20 16.01
C PRO A 221 -3.51 21.00 16.62
N ALA A 222 -4.80 21.16 16.97
CA ALA A 222 -5.60 20.07 17.52
C ALA A 222 -5.87 18.97 16.49
N GLU A 223 -6.05 19.34 15.22
CA GLU A 223 -6.26 18.38 14.13
C GLU A 223 -4.97 17.67 13.76
N LEU A 224 -3.83 18.39 13.73
CA LEU A 224 -2.51 17.81 13.51
C LEU A 224 -2.14 16.77 14.58
N ALA A 225 -2.55 16.99 15.83
CA ALA A 225 -2.35 16.01 16.91
C ALA A 225 -3.09 14.68 16.67
N GLU A 226 -4.13 14.69 15.82
CA GLU A 226 -4.88 13.49 15.41
C GLU A 226 -4.29 12.80 14.15
N VAL A 227 -3.26 13.37 13.50
CA VAL A 227 -2.74 12.85 12.23
C VAL A 227 -1.67 11.78 12.45
N GLU A 228 -1.72 10.73 11.64
CA GLU A 228 -0.65 9.77 11.40
C GLU A 228 -0.49 9.54 9.90
N ILE A 229 0.76 9.49 9.41
CA ILE A 229 1.08 9.28 8.00
C ILE A 229 1.48 7.82 7.76
N PHE A 230 0.96 7.25 6.67
CA PHE A 230 1.33 5.93 6.14
C PHE A 230 1.76 6.10 4.71
N SER A 231 2.93 5.59 4.34
CA SER A 231 3.47 5.81 2.99
C SER A 231 4.06 4.54 2.39
N CYS A 232 3.77 4.32 1.10
CA CYS A 232 4.39 3.27 0.30
C CYS A 232 4.63 3.79 -1.12
N GLY A 233 5.84 3.58 -1.66
CA GLY A 233 6.24 4.06 -2.97
C GLY A 233 7.76 4.09 -3.14
N PRO A 234 8.26 4.77 -4.18
CA PRO A 234 9.68 4.89 -4.42
C PRO A 234 10.45 5.51 -3.23
N THR A 235 11.68 5.08 -3.01
CA THR A 235 12.53 5.57 -1.90
C THR A 235 12.59 7.10 -1.76
N PRO A 236 12.70 7.90 -2.85
CA PRO A 236 12.67 9.36 -2.73
C PRO A 236 11.33 9.89 -2.17
N MET A 237 10.21 9.27 -2.53
CA MET A 237 8.89 9.63 -2.00
C MET A 237 8.79 9.29 -0.50
N LEU A 238 9.31 8.14 -0.08
CA LEU A 238 9.32 7.74 1.33
C LEU A 238 10.17 8.70 2.19
N ALA A 239 11.35 9.09 1.68
CA ALA A 239 12.20 10.09 2.33
C ALA A 239 11.50 11.46 2.44
N ALA A 240 10.80 11.89 1.38
CA ALA A 240 10.01 13.12 1.39
C ALA A 240 8.83 13.03 2.37
N SER A 241 8.17 11.87 2.46
CA SER A 241 7.11 11.62 3.44
C SER A 241 7.62 11.70 4.89
N ALA A 242 8.81 11.14 5.16
CA ALA A 242 9.47 11.23 6.47
C ALA A 242 9.86 12.69 6.83
N ALA A 243 10.38 13.44 5.85
CA ALA A 243 10.72 14.86 6.04
C ALA A 243 9.45 15.70 6.31
N LEU A 244 8.36 15.42 5.58
CA LEU A 244 7.06 16.05 5.78
C LEU A 244 6.53 15.77 7.20
N ALA A 245 6.56 14.52 7.62
CA ALA A 245 6.13 14.10 8.95
C ALA A 245 6.92 14.82 10.07
N ARG A 246 8.25 14.94 9.91
CA ARG A 246 9.10 15.72 10.86
C ARG A 246 8.69 17.18 10.93
N ARG A 247 8.42 17.81 9.78
CA ARG A 247 8.03 19.23 9.72
C ARG A 247 6.76 19.51 10.49
N TYR A 248 5.79 18.59 10.44
CA TYR A 248 4.52 18.72 11.15
C TYR A 248 4.48 18.04 12.53
N GLY A 249 5.56 17.37 12.95
CA GLY A 249 5.64 16.67 14.24
C GLY A 249 4.66 15.51 14.37
N VAL A 250 4.36 14.80 13.27
CA VAL A 250 3.41 13.69 13.24
C VAL A 250 4.13 12.35 13.01
N PRO A 251 3.66 11.22 13.57
CA PRO A 251 4.24 9.91 13.30
C PRO A 251 4.04 9.50 11.84
N CYS A 252 4.98 8.70 11.34
CA CYS A 252 4.95 8.19 9.98
C CYS A 252 5.45 6.75 9.93
N GLN A 253 4.65 5.87 9.32
CA GLN A 253 5.04 4.50 8.98
C GLN A 253 5.28 4.41 7.47
N VAL A 254 6.39 3.78 7.07
CA VAL A 254 6.75 3.57 5.67
C VAL A 254 6.89 2.10 5.35
N SER A 255 6.40 1.68 4.17
CA SER A 255 6.63 0.33 3.64
C SER A 255 7.76 0.37 2.63
N LEU A 256 8.85 -0.34 2.93
CA LEU A 256 10.03 -0.41 2.08
C LEU A 256 9.91 -1.52 1.04
N GLU A 257 10.49 -1.29 -0.13
CA GLU A 257 10.66 -2.26 -1.20
C GLU A 257 12.14 -2.63 -1.31
N GLU A 258 12.43 -3.94 -1.41
CA GLU A 258 13.78 -4.47 -1.59
C GLU A 258 13.77 -5.70 -2.49
N PHE A 259 14.90 -5.97 -3.13
CA PHE A 259 15.10 -7.23 -3.84
C PHE A 259 15.06 -8.41 -2.87
N MET A 260 14.28 -9.43 -3.21
CA MET A 260 14.08 -10.59 -2.35
C MET A 260 14.37 -11.88 -3.09
N ALA A 261 15.29 -12.69 -2.54
CA ALA A 261 15.55 -14.04 -3.02
C ALA A 261 14.64 -15.05 -2.30
N CYS A 262 14.61 -15.09 -0.97
CA CYS A 262 13.84 -16.06 -0.21
C CYS A 262 12.54 -15.53 0.39
N ALA A 263 12.46 -14.24 0.71
CA ALA A 263 11.36 -13.54 1.37
C ALA A 263 10.92 -14.11 2.75
N VAL A 264 11.68 -15.06 3.31
CA VAL A 264 11.41 -15.71 4.61
C VAL A 264 12.53 -15.51 5.63
N GLY A 265 13.48 -14.61 5.34
CA GLY A 265 14.53 -14.21 6.26
C GLY A 265 15.80 -15.08 6.26
N GLY A 266 15.91 -16.09 5.41
CA GLY A 266 17.04 -17.02 5.40
C GLY A 266 18.28 -16.46 4.71
N CYS A 267 18.12 -15.70 3.61
CA CYS A 267 19.25 -15.24 2.77
C CYS A 267 19.81 -13.86 3.17
N ALA A 268 19.12 -13.08 3.98
CA ALA A 268 19.45 -11.70 4.35
C ALA A 268 19.64 -10.72 3.17
N GLY A 269 19.21 -11.07 1.95
CA GLY A 269 19.40 -10.27 0.75
C GLY A 269 18.56 -8.98 0.71
N CYS A 270 17.50 -8.88 1.53
CA CYS A 270 16.63 -7.69 1.64
C CYS A 270 16.95 -6.85 2.89
N THR A 271 18.23 -6.78 3.27
CA THR A 271 18.64 -6.11 4.51
C THR A 271 18.82 -4.63 4.29
N VAL A 272 18.21 -3.82 5.16
CA VAL A 272 18.35 -2.36 5.21
C VAL A 272 18.90 -1.93 6.57
N GLN A 273 19.61 -0.81 6.59
CA GLN A 273 20.09 -0.22 7.84
C GLN A 273 18.97 0.64 8.45
N VAL A 274 18.72 0.46 9.74
CA VAL A 274 17.79 1.29 10.53
C VAL A 274 18.48 1.82 11.76
N ARG A 275 17.99 2.95 12.29
CA ARG A 275 18.41 3.49 13.58
C ARG A 275 17.58 2.85 14.68
N THR A 276 18.24 2.40 15.74
CA THR A 276 17.60 1.93 16.96
C THR A 276 18.15 2.71 18.16
N PRO A 277 17.50 2.64 19.33
CA PRO A 277 18.04 3.26 20.55
C PRO A 277 19.47 2.81 20.91
N GLU A 278 19.84 1.59 20.52
CA GLU A 278 21.16 0.98 20.75
C GLU A 278 22.17 1.33 19.65
N GLY A 279 21.76 2.04 18.60
CA GLY A 279 22.57 2.40 17.45
C GLY A 279 22.09 1.80 16.12
N PRO A 280 22.89 1.90 15.05
CA PRO A 280 22.53 1.35 13.76
C PRO A 280 22.38 -0.18 13.80
N ALA A 281 21.31 -0.70 13.19
CA ALA A 281 21.05 -2.12 13.11
C ALA A 281 20.62 -2.53 11.68
N MET A 282 21.00 -3.73 11.26
CA MET A 282 20.57 -4.30 9.99
C MET A 282 19.24 -5.07 10.18
N LYS A 283 18.20 -4.71 9.42
CA LYS A 283 16.88 -5.32 9.47
C LYS A 283 16.50 -5.88 8.10
N ARG A 284 15.84 -7.03 8.09
CA ARG A 284 15.39 -7.69 6.85
C ARG A 284 13.98 -7.24 6.52
N VAL A 285 13.79 -6.62 5.36
CA VAL A 285 12.47 -6.11 4.93
C VAL A 285 11.40 -7.20 4.94
N CYS A 286 11.72 -8.43 4.55
CA CYS A 286 10.75 -9.54 4.54
C CYS A 286 10.33 -10.06 5.93
N VAL A 287 11.10 -9.77 6.99
CA VAL A 287 10.91 -10.34 8.34
C VAL A 287 10.62 -9.27 9.37
N ASP A 288 11.47 -8.24 9.38
CA ASP A 288 11.41 -7.15 10.35
C ASP A 288 10.49 -6.01 9.86
N GLY A 289 10.26 -5.93 8.52
CA GLY A 289 9.37 -5.05 7.80
C GLY A 289 8.28 -5.84 7.05
N PRO A 290 7.78 -5.32 5.90
CA PRO A 290 8.27 -4.16 5.15
C PRO A 290 7.94 -2.81 5.81
N VAL A 291 7.02 -2.79 6.76
CA VAL A 291 6.60 -1.57 7.45
C VAL A 291 7.58 -1.24 8.59
N PHE A 292 8.08 -0.02 8.57
CA PHE A 292 8.99 0.54 9.58
C PHE A 292 8.52 1.93 10.00
N ASP A 293 8.93 2.36 11.19
CA ASP A 293 8.89 3.76 11.55
C ASP A 293 9.82 4.56 10.61
N ALA A 294 9.25 5.58 9.96
CA ALA A 294 9.98 6.40 8.98
C ALA A 294 11.22 7.07 9.58
N TYR A 295 11.18 7.45 10.86
CA TYR A 295 12.30 8.08 11.56
C TYR A 295 13.44 7.13 11.86
N SER A 296 13.17 5.84 11.86
CA SER A 296 14.22 4.83 11.99
C SER A 296 14.99 4.58 10.68
N VAL A 297 14.36 4.88 9.53
CA VAL A 297 14.92 4.59 8.19
C VAL A 297 15.59 5.83 7.58
N PHE A 298 14.92 6.98 7.64
CA PHE A 298 15.32 8.23 6.97
C PHE A 298 15.80 9.31 7.92
#